data_898d02a965d6c85615afa586c34d53db
#
_entry.id   898d02a965d6c85615afa586c34d53db
#
_cell.length_a   1.000
_cell.length_b   1.000
_cell.length_c   1.000
_cell.angle_alpha   90.00
_cell.angle_beta   90.00
_cell.angle_gamma   90.00
#
_symmetry.space_group_name_H-M   'P 1'
#
loop_
_entity.id
_entity.type
_entity.pdbx_description
1 polymer ?
#
loop_
_entity_poly.entity_id
_entity_poly.type
_entity_poly.pdbx_seq_one_letter_code
_entity_poly.pdbx_strand_id
1 'polypeptide(L)'
;MVHVPPHVYLDSSHWIDLAEGRIDVAAFDDAASTGAIVPTLSFAHLSDLGMSQNEAARRRCGKYIDRVRRSGHVVWIKTLNTVAADELQRLYEQVHLRREGASQHSPFSARMVDSMDFKNHGDPTRLEAAAREERQIGVEGMIEHLRVSPKRAEYVKFRSNLPETTSRVRDSRREAKRFSSVEERGLVAFIVDKARLSFAKGEDRERFLDIVMERRDEIPALDLRLRYRQGGLLTNARAEPSDVEDYDHLAGFAYCDVAFADKRTRDALKRGGCAKLPRANASFERWLRDEV
;
A
#
# COMPACT_ATOMS: atom_id res chain seq x y z
N MET A 1 28.11 14.11 2.96
CA MET A 1 26.93 13.39 2.42
C MET A 1 25.70 14.06 3.00
N VAL A 2 24.76 14.47 2.16
CA VAL A 2 23.44 14.96 2.65
C VAL A 2 22.73 13.74 3.20
N HIS A 3 22.41 13.75 4.49
CA HIS A 3 21.61 12.68 5.11
C HIS A 3 20.17 12.83 4.61
N VAL A 4 19.69 11.86 3.85
CA VAL A 4 18.28 11.79 3.43
C VAL A 4 17.54 11.03 4.52
N PRO A 5 16.54 11.64 5.17
CA PRO A 5 15.79 10.97 6.23
C PRO A 5 15.03 9.76 5.68
N PRO A 6 14.95 8.66 6.43
CA PRO A 6 14.25 7.47 5.99
C PRO A 6 12.72 7.67 5.93
N HIS A 7 12.11 7.18 4.89
CA HIS A 7 10.66 7.00 4.81
C HIS A 7 10.23 5.85 5.72
N VAL A 8 9.36 6.13 6.67
CA VAL A 8 8.92 5.17 7.70
C VAL A 8 7.44 4.85 7.52
N TYR A 9 7.14 3.61 7.26
CA TYR A 9 5.77 3.11 7.13
C TYR A 9 5.35 2.32 8.36
N LEU A 10 4.32 2.79 9.03
CA LEU A 10 3.72 2.16 10.20
C LEU A 10 2.43 1.45 9.80
N ASP A 11 2.15 0.33 10.42
CA ASP A 11 0.84 -0.30 10.40
C ASP A 11 -0.21 0.60 11.08
N SER A 12 -1.47 0.48 10.71
CA SER A 12 -2.59 1.24 11.31
C SER A 12 -2.67 1.11 12.83
N SER A 13 -2.27 -0.04 13.40
CA SER A 13 -2.20 -0.26 14.84
C SER A 13 -1.25 0.71 15.54
N HIS A 14 -0.10 1.02 14.96
CA HIS A 14 0.85 1.96 15.55
C HIS A 14 0.32 3.40 15.57
N TRP A 15 -0.41 3.80 14.53
CA TRP A 15 -1.04 5.11 14.53
C TRP A 15 -2.08 5.25 15.64
N ILE A 16 -2.81 4.16 15.93
CA ILE A 16 -3.75 4.10 17.06
C ILE A 16 -2.98 4.15 18.38
N ASP A 17 -1.90 3.38 18.52
CA ASP A 17 -1.09 3.32 19.74
C ASP A 17 -0.42 4.66 20.04
N LEU A 18 0.09 5.35 19.03
CA LEU A 18 0.60 6.71 19.15
C LEU A 18 -0.51 7.69 19.58
N ALA A 19 -1.68 7.65 18.93
CA ALA A 19 -2.79 8.54 19.26
C ALA A 19 -3.37 8.32 20.66
N GLU A 20 -3.21 7.13 21.20
CA GLU A 20 -3.67 6.76 22.57
C GLU A 20 -2.56 6.84 23.63
N GLY A 21 -1.35 7.23 23.23
CA GLY A 21 -0.21 7.37 24.14
C GLY A 21 0.31 6.03 24.70
N ARG A 22 0.07 4.93 23.98
CA ARG A 22 0.59 3.61 24.34
C ARG A 22 2.05 3.40 23.93
N ILE A 23 2.53 4.25 23.02
CA ILE A 23 3.90 4.33 22.54
C ILE A 23 4.44 5.71 22.90
N ASP A 24 5.75 5.88 22.99
CA ASP A 24 6.39 7.17 23.24
C ASP A 24 6.11 8.17 22.10
N VAL A 25 5.03 8.94 22.30
CA VAL A 25 4.56 9.96 21.35
C VAL A 25 5.58 11.08 21.21
N ALA A 26 6.26 11.45 22.31
CA ALA A 26 7.18 12.58 22.29
C ALA A 26 8.40 12.27 21.42
N ALA A 27 8.96 11.08 21.53
CA ALA A 27 10.08 10.65 20.70
C ALA A 27 9.70 10.60 19.21
N PHE A 28 8.48 10.08 18.89
CA PHE A 28 8.02 10.04 17.49
C PHE A 28 7.74 11.44 16.92
N ASP A 29 7.08 12.30 17.68
CA ASP A 29 6.78 13.67 17.28
C ASP A 29 8.07 14.48 17.07
N ASP A 30 9.06 14.32 17.93
CA ASP A 30 10.38 14.96 17.79
C ASP A 30 11.08 14.49 16.51
N ALA A 31 11.18 13.19 16.31
CA ALA A 31 11.82 12.62 15.13
C ALA A 31 11.12 13.07 13.81
N ALA A 32 9.79 13.13 13.81
CA ALA A 32 9.03 13.59 12.65
C ALA A 32 9.18 15.10 12.43
N SER A 33 9.17 15.93 13.49
CA SER A 33 9.24 17.39 13.39
C SER A 33 10.64 17.89 13.03
N THR A 34 11.69 17.21 13.49
CA THR A 34 13.08 17.53 13.14
C THR A 34 13.47 17.02 11.77
N GLY A 35 12.64 16.17 11.14
CA GLY A 35 12.97 15.53 9.87
C GLY A 35 13.98 14.39 10.01
N ALA A 36 14.18 13.84 11.20
CA ALA A 36 14.97 12.63 11.38
C ALA A 36 14.32 11.41 10.69
N ILE A 37 12.99 11.42 10.58
CA ILE A 37 12.20 10.46 9.83
C ILE A 37 11.16 11.17 8.96
N VAL A 38 10.68 10.50 7.91
CA VAL A 38 9.54 10.91 7.10
C VAL A 38 8.41 9.91 7.29
N PRO A 39 7.46 10.17 8.21
CA PRO A 39 6.30 9.31 8.37
C PRO A 39 5.52 9.20 7.05
N THR A 40 5.22 7.98 6.65
CA THR A 40 4.54 7.70 5.39
C THR A 40 3.17 7.13 5.63
N LEU A 41 2.16 7.77 5.07
CA LEU A 41 0.76 7.35 5.10
C LEU A 41 0.35 6.73 3.77
N SER A 42 -0.69 5.93 3.81
CA SER A 42 -1.37 5.39 2.63
C SER A 42 -2.87 5.51 2.76
N PHE A 43 -3.57 5.32 1.65
CA PHE A 43 -5.02 5.19 1.68
C PHE A 43 -5.50 4.00 2.53
N ALA A 44 -4.68 2.95 2.66
CA ALA A 44 -4.98 1.81 3.53
C ALA A 44 -5.24 2.23 4.98
N HIS A 45 -4.42 3.15 5.53
CA HIS A 45 -4.62 3.66 6.89
C HIS A 45 -5.99 4.32 7.07
N LEU A 46 -6.42 5.12 6.08
CA LEU A 46 -7.74 5.77 6.13
C LEU A 46 -8.87 4.75 6.07
N SER A 47 -8.70 3.73 5.23
CA SER A 47 -9.67 2.64 5.08
C SER A 47 -9.81 1.85 6.37
N ASP A 48 -8.70 1.41 6.95
CA ASP A 48 -8.67 0.66 8.21
C ASP A 48 -9.31 1.43 9.36
N LEU A 49 -8.87 2.69 9.53
CA LEU A 49 -9.42 3.56 10.57
C LEU A 49 -10.92 3.79 10.35
N GLY A 50 -11.36 3.99 9.10
CA GLY A 50 -12.76 4.12 8.74
C GLY A 50 -13.60 2.87 9.02
N MET A 51 -12.98 1.69 9.03
CA MET A 51 -13.65 0.42 9.37
C MET A 51 -13.81 0.20 10.88
N SER A 52 -13.03 0.87 11.72
CA SER A 52 -13.12 0.75 13.16
C SER A 52 -14.50 1.18 13.69
N GLN A 53 -15.09 0.40 14.59
CA GLN A 53 -16.35 0.74 15.25
C GLN A 53 -16.18 1.74 16.39
N ASN A 54 -14.97 1.92 16.89
CA ASN A 54 -14.68 2.85 17.98
C ASN A 54 -14.50 4.28 17.45
N GLU A 55 -15.58 5.08 17.49
CA GLU A 55 -15.57 6.46 17.01
C GLU A 55 -14.54 7.32 17.75
N ALA A 56 -14.43 7.18 19.08
CA ALA A 56 -13.51 7.99 19.85
C ALA A 56 -12.05 7.68 19.48
N ALA A 57 -11.70 6.41 19.23
CA ALA A 57 -10.37 6.02 18.78
C ALA A 57 -10.10 6.56 17.37
N ARG A 58 -11.05 6.45 16.43
CA ARG A 58 -10.92 7.01 15.08
C ARG A 58 -10.64 8.50 15.10
N ARG A 59 -11.45 9.26 15.84
CA ARG A 59 -11.28 10.72 15.95
C ARG A 59 -9.96 11.10 16.57
N ARG A 60 -9.53 10.42 17.65
CA ARG A 60 -8.20 10.67 18.25
C ARG A 60 -7.09 10.41 17.24
N CYS A 61 -7.15 9.28 16.56
CA CYS A 61 -6.16 8.91 15.56
C CYS A 61 -6.12 9.90 14.39
N GLY A 62 -7.26 10.28 13.82
CA GLY A 62 -7.35 11.27 12.75
C GLY A 62 -6.76 12.62 13.16
N LYS A 63 -7.11 13.14 14.35
CA LYS A 63 -6.54 14.39 14.91
C LYS A 63 -5.03 14.29 15.14
N TYR A 64 -4.57 13.14 15.62
CA TYR A 64 -3.15 12.90 15.82
C TYR A 64 -2.38 12.95 14.49
N ILE A 65 -2.86 12.22 13.48
CA ILE A 65 -2.27 12.23 12.13
C ILE A 65 -2.27 13.65 11.55
N ASP A 66 -3.37 14.41 11.67
CA ASP A 66 -3.44 15.80 11.21
C ASP A 66 -2.43 16.69 11.92
N ARG A 67 -2.17 16.44 13.21
CA ARG A 67 -1.14 17.15 13.97
C ARG A 67 0.26 16.85 13.42
N VAL A 68 0.60 15.58 13.23
CA VAL A 68 1.89 15.16 12.67
C VAL A 68 2.08 15.73 11.25
N ARG A 69 1.04 15.71 10.40
CA ARG A 69 1.08 16.31 9.05
C ARG A 69 1.40 17.80 9.06
N ARG A 70 0.92 18.55 10.04
CA ARG A 70 1.18 19.98 10.16
C ARG A 70 2.64 20.30 10.48
N SER A 71 3.40 19.36 11.01
CA SER A 71 4.85 19.50 11.19
C SER A 71 5.62 19.53 9.86
N GLY A 72 5.00 19.15 8.75
CA GLY A 72 5.52 19.34 7.40
C GLY A 72 6.30 18.19 6.78
N HIS A 73 6.49 17.10 7.50
CA HIS A 73 7.36 15.99 7.04
C HIS A 73 6.61 14.70 6.69
N VAL A 74 5.28 14.70 6.65
CA VAL A 74 4.50 13.51 6.27
C VAL A 74 4.29 13.47 4.77
N VAL A 75 4.47 12.29 4.18
CA VAL A 75 4.19 12.02 2.78
C VAL A 75 3.14 10.92 2.64
N TRP A 76 2.50 10.87 1.48
CA TRP A 76 1.57 9.82 1.11
C TRP A 76 2.23 8.88 0.12
N ILE A 77 2.09 7.58 0.34
CA ILE A 77 2.43 6.61 -0.69
C ILE A 77 1.21 6.31 -1.54
N LYS A 78 1.41 6.23 -2.85
CA LYS A 78 0.38 5.85 -3.81
C LYS A 78 -0.11 4.43 -3.53
N THR A 79 -1.35 4.12 -3.94
CA THR A 79 -1.86 2.75 -3.83
C THR A 79 -0.98 1.78 -4.63
N LEU A 80 -0.97 0.52 -4.20
CA LEU A 80 -0.17 -0.51 -4.85
C LEU A 80 -0.46 -0.63 -6.36
N ASN A 81 -1.74 -0.49 -6.74
CA ASN A 81 -2.14 -0.53 -8.15
C ASN A 81 -1.61 0.67 -8.94
N THR A 82 -1.64 1.86 -8.34
CA THR A 82 -1.12 3.08 -9.00
C THR A 82 0.39 2.98 -9.20
N VAL A 83 1.12 2.57 -8.17
CA VAL A 83 2.58 2.44 -8.29
C VAL A 83 2.96 1.35 -9.29
N ALA A 84 2.30 0.20 -9.24
CA ALA A 84 2.53 -0.86 -10.22
C ALA A 84 2.22 -0.41 -11.66
N ALA A 85 1.16 0.38 -11.85
CA ALA A 85 0.84 0.95 -13.17
C ALA A 85 1.91 1.95 -13.65
N ASP A 86 2.40 2.83 -12.76
CA ASP A 86 3.48 3.77 -13.08
C ASP A 86 4.78 3.03 -13.46
N GLU A 87 5.12 1.96 -12.74
CA GLU A 87 6.28 1.12 -13.05
C GLU A 87 6.13 0.35 -14.36
N LEU A 88 4.94 -0.20 -14.63
CA LEU A 88 4.64 -0.86 -15.90
C LEU A 88 4.69 0.13 -17.06
N GLN A 89 4.19 1.35 -16.88
CA GLN A 89 4.29 2.40 -17.88
C GLN A 89 5.76 2.71 -18.19
N ARG A 90 6.60 2.85 -17.17
CA ARG A 90 8.05 3.06 -17.33
C ARG A 90 8.70 1.92 -18.10
N LEU A 91 8.41 0.67 -17.73
CA LEU A 91 8.94 -0.50 -18.43
C LEU A 91 8.48 -0.55 -19.89
N TYR A 92 7.21 -0.23 -20.15
CA TYR A 92 6.65 -0.14 -21.48
C TYR A 92 7.36 0.91 -22.35
N GLU A 93 7.60 2.10 -21.80
CA GLU A 93 8.32 3.17 -22.50
C GLU A 93 9.77 2.77 -22.82
N GLN A 94 10.46 2.09 -21.90
CA GLN A 94 11.80 1.56 -22.15
C GLN A 94 11.82 0.52 -23.27
N VAL A 95 10.89 -0.43 -23.24
CA VAL A 95 10.90 -1.57 -24.17
C VAL A 95 10.35 -1.23 -25.54
N HIS A 96 9.22 -0.53 -25.61
CA HIS A 96 8.51 -0.26 -26.87
C HIS A 96 8.87 1.09 -27.48
N LEU A 97 9.11 2.12 -26.67
CA LEU A 97 9.40 3.46 -27.19
C LEU A 97 10.89 3.78 -27.21
N ARG A 98 11.74 2.86 -26.71
CA ARG A 98 13.19 3.03 -26.58
C ARG A 98 13.60 4.38 -25.97
N ARG A 99 12.80 4.86 -25.02
CA ARG A 99 13.05 6.09 -24.30
C ARG A 99 13.96 5.77 -23.12
N GLU A 100 15.24 6.10 -23.24
CA GLU A 100 16.16 6.17 -22.11
C GLU A 100 15.75 7.36 -21.25
N GLY A 101 15.57 7.16 -19.93
CA GLY A 101 15.17 8.21 -19.00
C GLY A 101 13.66 8.44 -18.90
N ALA A 102 12.87 7.38 -19.08
CA ALA A 102 11.45 7.39 -18.75
C ALA A 102 11.19 8.02 -17.39
N SER A 103 10.21 8.89 -17.32
CA SER A 103 9.80 9.68 -16.16
C SER A 103 9.90 8.87 -14.87
N GLN A 104 10.75 9.29 -13.93
CA GLN A 104 10.80 8.69 -12.60
C GLN A 104 9.53 9.11 -11.86
N HIS A 105 8.52 8.27 -11.91
CA HIS A 105 7.33 8.46 -11.08
C HIS A 105 7.69 8.14 -9.64
N SER A 106 7.67 9.17 -8.79
CA SER A 106 7.82 8.96 -7.35
C SER A 106 6.65 8.12 -6.83
N PRO A 107 6.90 7.08 -6.02
CA PRO A 107 5.82 6.39 -5.31
C PRO A 107 5.18 7.26 -4.23
N PHE A 108 5.83 8.37 -3.86
CA PHE A 108 5.39 9.29 -2.82
C PHE A 108 4.78 10.56 -3.39
N SER A 109 3.81 11.12 -2.65
CA SER A 109 3.19 12.43 -2.93
C SER A 109 3.02 13.22 -1.63
N ALA A 110 3.07 14.55 -1.75
CA ALA A 110 2.73 15.44 -0.64
C ALA A 110 1.22 15.50 -0.38
N ARG A 111 0.39 15.10 -1.35
CA ARG A 111 -1.08 15.14 -1.27
C ARG A 111 -1.66 13.74 -1.26
N MET A 112 -2.63 13.52 -0.37
CA MET A 112 -3.36 12.24 -0.29
C MET A 112 -4.08 11.91 -1.59
N VAL A 113 -4.73 12.89 -2.21
CA VAL A 113 -5.49 12.69 -3.45
C VAL A 113 -4.67 12.10 -4.59
N ASP A 114 -3.37 12.41 -4.65
CA ASP A 114 -2.47 11.85 -5.66
C ASP A 114 -2.11 10.39 -5.36
N SER A 115 -2.30 9.97 -4.10
CA SER A 115 -2.04 8.59 -3.67
C SER A 115 -3.23 7.66 -3.89
N MET A 116 -4.41 8.20 -4.18
CA MET A 116 -5.63 7.42 -4.39
C MET A 116 -5.74 6.93 -5.83
N ASP A 117 -6.30 5.73 -6.00
CA ASP A 117 -6.63 5.19 -7.32
C ASP A 117 -7.94 5.82 -7.81
N PHE A 118 -7.87 7.03 -8.33
CA PHE A 118 -8.99 7.65 -9.01
C PHE A 118 -9.13 7.05 -10.41
N LYS A 119 -10.26 6.43 -10.68
CA LYS A 119 -10.63 5.93 -12.02
C LYS A 119 -10.55 6.98 -13.14
N ASN A 120 -10.32 8.25 -12.78
CA ASN A 120 -10.28 9.41 -13.66
C ASN A 120 -9.02 10.26 -13.44
N HIS A 121 -7.85 9.67 -13.39
CA HIS A 121 -6.56 10.37 -13.36
C HIS A 121 -6.35 11.40 -14.50
N GLY A 122 -7.32 11.57 -15.38
CA GLY A 122 -7.26 12.52 -16.49
C GLY A 122 -8.08 13.80 -16.30
N ASP A 123 -8.82 13.98 -15.19
CA ASP A 123 -9.60 15.21 -14.96
C ASP A 123 -8.95 16.07 -13.87
N PRO A 124 -8.15 17.10 -14.25
CA PRO A 124 -7.49 18.01 -13.32
C PRO A 124 -8.47 18.72 -12.38
N THR A 125 -9.69 19.01 -12.85
CA THR A 125 -10.70 19.74 -12.08
C THR A 125 -11.19 18.93 -10.89
N ARG A 126 -11.36 17.62 -11.06
CA ARG A 126 -11.76 16.72 -9.98
C ARG A 126 -10.66 16.51 -8.96
N LEU A 127 -9.41 16.39 -9.41
CA LEU A 127 -8.26 16.30 -8.52
C LEU A 127 -8.09 17.56 -7.68
N GLU A 128 -8.26 18.73 -8.29
CA GLU A 128 -8.21 20.02 -7.58
C GLU A 128 -9.36 20.17 -6.57
N ALA A 129 -10.56 19.70 -6.90
CA ALA A 129 -11.70 19.70 -5.99
C ALA A 129 -11.44 18.78 -4.78
N ALA A 130 -10.97 17.56 -5.03
CA ALA A 130 -10.61 16.60 -3.97
C ALA A 130 -9.45 17.10 -3.09
N ALA A 131 -8.44 17.74 -3.70
CA ALA A 131 -7.32 18.34 -2.95
C ALA A 131 -7.78 19.55 -2.09
N ARG A 132 -8.78 20.27 -2.53
CA ARG A 132 -9.40 21.35 -1.77
C ARG A 132 -10.17 20.80 -0.58
N GLU A 133 -10.96 19.77 -0.80
CA GLU A 133 -11.71 19.06 0.25
C GLU A 133 -10.74 18.45 1.29
N GLU A 134 -9.68 17.78 0.87
CA GLU A 134 -8.63 17.25 1.76
C GLU A 134 -8.07 18.34 2.70
N ARG A 135 -7.78 19.51 2.16
CA ARG A 135 -7.27 20.64 2.97
C ARG A 135 -8.29 21.17 3.96
N GLN A 136 -9.58 21.10 3.63
CA GLN A 136 -10.65 21.62 4.49
C GLN A 136 -11.01 20.69 5.63
N ILE A 137 -11.14 19.38 5.33
CA ILE A 137 -11.65 18.42 6.31
C ILE A 137 -10.54 17.64 7.03
N GLY A 138 -9.32 17.64 6.51
CA GLY A 138 -8.18 16.90 7.07
C GLY A 138 -8.36 15.40 7.06
N VAL A 139 -7.43 14.70 7.73
CA VAL A 139 -7.45 13.22 7.83
C VAL A 139 -8.64 12.74 8.66
N GLU A 140 -8.95 13.40 9.77
CA GLU A 140 -10.14 13.07 10.58
C GLU A 140 -11.41 13.07 9.73
N GLY A 141 -11.63 14.16 8.97
CA GLY A 141 -12.80 14.29 8.11
C GLY A 141 -12.82 13.27 6.98
N MET A 142 -11.67 12.94 6.39
CA MET A 142 -11.58 11.92 5.33
C MET A 142 -11.91 10.53 5.85
N ILE A 143 -11.45 10.17 7.04
CA ILE A 143 -11.80 8.89 7.69
C ILE A 143 -13.33 8.80 7.88
N GLU A 144 -13.97 9.86 8.37
CA GLU A 144 -15.42 9.88 8.56
C GLU A 144 -16.18 9.89 7.23
N HIS A 145 -15.69 10.60 6.21
CA HIS A 145 -16.25 10.56 4.86
C HIS A 145 -16.23 9.15 4.26
N LEU A 146 -15.12 8.44 4.36
CA LEU A 146 -15.02 7.05 3.92
C LEU A 146 -16.00 6.14 4.66
N ARG A 147 -16.19 6.36 5.95
CA ARG A 147 -17.11 5.60 6.79
C ARG A 147 -18.56 5.66 6.32
N VAL A 148 -19.01 6.83 5.88
CA VAL A 148 -20.41 7.06 5.44
C VAL A 148 -20.60 6.88 3.94
N SER A 149 -19.54 6.62 3.19
CA SER A 149 -19.61 6.44 1.73
C SER A 149 -20.52 5.27 1.35
N PRO A 150 -21.40 5.42 0.35
CA PRO A 150 -22.24 4.32 -0.17
C PRO A 150 -21.41 3.11 -0.61
N LYS A 151 -20.20 3.32 -1.13
CA LYS A 151 -19.28 2.24 -1.53
C LYS A 151 -18.79 1.39 -0.35
N ARG A 152 -18.87 1.92 0.86
CA ARG A 152 -18.51 1.17 2.06
C ARG A 152 -19.39 -0.08 2.23
N ALA A 153 -20.69 0.02 2.02
CA ALA A 153 -21.59 -1.13 2.16
C ALA A 153 -21.21 -2.26 1.19
N GLU A 154 -20.87 -1.93 -0.04
CA GLU A 154 -20.38 -2.89 -1.04
C GLU A 154 -19.04 -3.49 -0.61
N TYR A 155 -18.12 -2.67 -0.14
CA TYR A 155 -16.80 -3.09 0.34
C TYR A 155 -16.92 -4.00 1.57
N VAL A 156 -17.75 -3.65 2.56
CA VAL A 156 -18.02 -4.48 3.75
C VAL A 156 -18.60 -5.85 3.33
N LYS A 157 -19.53 -5.87 2.39
CA LYS A 157 -20.09 -7.11 1.85
C LYS A 157 -19.03 -7.95 1.15
N PHE A 158 -18.21 -7.34 0.31
CA PHE A 158 -17.09 -8.02 -0.36
C PHE A 158 -16.13 -8.61 0.66
N ARG A 159 -15.70 -7.81 1.65
CA ARG A 159 -14.80 -8.20 2.73
C ARG A 159 -15.36 -9.37 3.55
N SER A 160 -16.65 -9.35 3.87
CA SER A 160 -17.31 -10.41 4.64
C SER A 160 -17.37 -11.75 3.90
N ASN A 161 -17.46 -11.72 2.56
CA ASN A 161 -17.51 -12.92 1.73
C ASN A 161 -16.12 -13.46 1.36
N LEU A 162 -15.08 -12.65 1.50
CA LEU A 162 -13.71 -12.99 1.13
C LEU A 162 -13.17 -14.24 1.84
N PRO A 163 -13.37 -14.42 3.16
CA PRO A 163 -12.84 -15.57 3.89
C PRO A 163 -13.27 -16.90 3.30
N GLU A 164 -14.54 -17.04 2.90
CA GLU A 164 -15.06 -18.28 2.33
C GLU A 164 -14.46 -18.54 0.93
N THR A 165 -14.49 -17.53 0.06
CA THR A 165 -13.94 -17.62 -1.30
C THR A 165 -12.44 -17.91 -1.25
N THR A 166 -11.71 -17.20 -0.39
CA THR A 166 -10.25 -17.37 -0.27
C THR A 166 -9.90 -18.72 0.35
N SER A 167 -10.69 -19.23 1.30
CA SER A 167 -10.47 -20.56 1.88
C SER A 167 -10.59 -21.64 0.84
N ARG A 168 -11.63 -21.63 0.00
CA ARG A 168 -11.80 -22.61 -1.09
C ARG A 168 -10.62 -22.61 -2.05
N VAL A 169 -10.17 -21.43 -2.48
CA VAL A 169 -9.00 -21.29 -3.36
C VAL A 169 -7.74 -21.80 -2.67
N ARG A 170 -7.56 -21.46 -1.39
CA ARG A 170 -6.42 -21.87 -0.60
C ARG A 170 -6.33 -23.39 -0.45
N ASP A 171 -7.44 -24.05 -0.11
CA ASP A 171 -7.47 -25.50 0.09
C ASP A 171 -7.09 -26.24 -1.18
N SER A 172 -7.66 -25.84 -2.33
CA SER A 172 -7.28 -26.39 -3.62
C SER A 172 -5.80 -26.14 -3.97
N ARG A 173 -5.22 -24.99 -3.54
CA ARG A 173 -3.82 -24.65 -3.80
C ARG A 173 -2.83 -25.34 -2.87
N ARG A 174 -3.24 -25.63 -1.65
CA ARG A 174 -2.46 -26.43 -0.73
C ARG A 174 -2.22 -27.84 -1.27
N GLU A 175 -3.24 -28.43 -1.88
CA GLU A 175 -3.10 -29.71 -2.58
C GLU A 175 -2.10 -29.60 -3.73
N ALA A 176 -2.14 -28.49 -4.49
CA ALA A 176 -1.19 -28.21 -5.57
C ALA A 176 0.20 -27.74 -5.10
N LYS A 177 0.37 -27.45 -3.82
CA LYS A 177 1.61 -27.01 -3.14
C LYS A 177 2.26 -25.73 -3.68
N ARG A 178 1.64 -24.99 -4.62
CA ARG A 178 2.19 -23.73 -5.17
C ARG A 178 1.16 -22.93 -5.93
N PHE A 179 1.43 -21.63 -6.05
CA PHE A 179 0.77 -20.72 -6.99
C PHE A 179 1.28 -21.04 -8.41
N SER A 180 0.40 -21.31 -9.36
CA SER A 180 0.83 -21.71 -10.69
C SER A 180 1.30 -20.49 -11.51
N SER A 181 2.20 -20.75 -12.46
CA SER A 181 2.67 -19.72 -13.40
C SER A 181 1.52 -19.10 -14.22
N VAL A 182 0.47 -19.88 -14.50
CA VAL A 182 -0.72 -19.39 -15.20
C VAL A 182 -1.46 -18.35 -14.37
N GLU A 183 -1.56 -18.55 -13.06
CA GLU A 183 -2.22 -17.62 -12.15
C GLU A 183 -1.38 -16.36 -11.91
N GLU A 184 -0.06 -16.52 -11.81
CA GLU A 184 0.85 -15.37 -11.76
C GLU A 184 0.68 -14.52 -13.03
N ARG A 185 0.72 -15.15 -14.20
CA ARG A 185 0.50 -14.46 -15.48
C ARG A 185 -0.87 -13.79 -15.56
N GLY A 186 -1.93 -14.45 -15.08
CA GLY A 186 -3.28 -13.88 -15.02
C GLY A 186 -3.36 -12.63 -14.15
N LEU A 187 -2.68 -12.62 -12.99
CA LEU A 187 -2.61 -11.45 -12.13
C LEU A 187 -1.79 -10.32 -12.77
N VAL A 188 -0.66 -10.64 -13.40
CA VAL A 188 0.14 -9.66 -14.16
C VAL A 188 -0.69 -9.04 -15.30
N ALA A 189 -1.39 -9.88 -16.08
CA ALA A 189 -2.27 -9.41 -17.16
C ALA A 189 -3.34 -8.44 -16.66
N PHE A 190 -3.97 -8.75 -15.52
CA PHE A 190 -4.95 -7.87 -14.89
C PHE A 190 -4.34 -6.50 -14.52
N ILE A 191 -3.13 -6.46 -13.99
CA ILE A 191 -2.47 -5.20 -13.61
C ILE A 191 -2.03 -4.43 -14.86
N VAL A 192 -1.53 -5.10 -15.90
CA VAL A 192 -1.20 -4.49 -17.20
C VAL A 192 -2.42 -3.85 -17.84
N ASP A 193 -3.58 -4.51 -17.80
CA ASP A 193 -4.84 -3.95 -18.31
C ASP A 193 -5.28 -2.72 -17.48
N LYS A 194 -5.03 -2.72 -16.19
CA LYS A 194 -5.29 -1.57 -15.30
C LYS A 194 -4.37 -0.39 -15.59
N ALA A 195 -3.13 -0.64 -16.01
CA ALA A 195 -2.16 0.39 -16.40
C ALA A 195 -2.55 1.12 -17.70
N ARG A 196 -3.55 0.62 -18.45
CA ARG A 196 -4.08 1.24 -19.67
C ARG A 196 -3.02 1.51 -20.75
N LEU A 197 -2.06 0.61 -20.87
CA LEU A 197 -1.02 0.70 -21.89
C LEU A 197 -1.62 0.51 -23.28
N SER A 198 -1.12 1.27 -24.25
CA SER A 198 -1.59 1.22 -25.64
C SER A 198 -0.75 0.25 -26.45
N PHE A 199 -1.31 -0.89 -26.82
CA PHE A 199 -0.67 -1.86 -27.70
C PHE A 199 -1.26 -1.79 -29.10
N ALA A 200 -0.38 -1.77 -30.13
CA ALA A 200 -0.81 -1.72 -31.52
C ALA A 200 -1.50 -3.03 -31.94
N LYS A 201 -1.06 -4.16 -31.40
CA LYS A 201 -1.59 -5.50 -31.66
C LYS A 201 -1.66 -6.31 -30.37
N GLY A 202 -2.54 -7.31 -30.36
CA GLY A 202 -2.65 -8.24 -29.22
C GLY A 202 -1.35 -9.03 -28.95
N GLU A 203 -0.61 -9.36 -30.01
CA GLU A 203 0.70 -10.03 -29.90
C GLU A 203 1.74 -9.17 -29.16
N ASP A 204 1.69 -7.84 -29.31
CA ASP A 204 2.59 -6.92 -28.61
C ASP A 204 2.29 -6.93 -27.10
N ARG A 205 1.01 -7.03 -26.73
CA ARG A 205 0.59 -7.17 -25.34
C ARG A 205 1.10 -8.48 -24.72
N GLU A 206 0.94 -9.61 -25.40
CA GLU A 206 1.42 -10.90 -24.91
C GLU A 206 2.94 -10.92 -24.72
N ARG A 207 3.67 -10.37 -25.69
CA ARG A 207 5.13 -10.22 -25.60
C ARG A 207 5.52 -9.31 -24.41
N PHE A 208 4.77 -8.25 -24.18
CA PHE A 208 5.01 -7.38 -23.03
C PHE A 208 4.74 -8.10 -21.71
N LEU A 209 3.71 -8.94 -21.63
CA LEU A 209 3.48 -9.78 -20.44
C LEU A 209 4.65 -10.72 -20.17
N ASP A 210 5.25 -11.33 -21.18
CA ASP A 210 6.45 -12.16 -21.02
C ASP A 210 7.61 -11.35 -20.43
N ILE A 211 7.85 -10.15 -20.96
CA ILE A 211 8.90 -9.24 -20.46
C ILE A 211 8.64 -8.86 -19.00
N VAL A 212 7.40 -8.54 -18.64
CA VAL A 212 7.03 -8.22 -17.25
C VAL A 212 7.26 -9.41 -16.32
N MET A 213 6.95 -10.62 -16.77
CA MET A 213 7.19 -11.85 -15.98
C MET A 213 8.69 -12.11 -15.78
N GLU A 214 9.52 -11.86 -16.78
CA GLU A 214 10.97 -12.03 -16.72
C GLU A 214 11.65 -10.96 -15.85
N ARG A 215 11.15 -9.72 -15.90
CA ARG A 215 11.73 -8.54 -15.22
C ARG A 215 10.90 -8.06 -14.04
N ARG A 216 10.15 -8.94 -13.39
CA ARG A 216 9.24 -8.58 -12.29
C ARG A 216 9.93 -7.96 -11.07
N ASP A 217 11.19 -8.28 -10.87
CA ASP A 217 12.06 -7.71 -9.82
C ASP A 217 12.35 -6.21 -10.03
N GLU A 218 12.18 -5.71 -11.24
CA GLU A 218 12.25 -4.29 -11.56
C GLU A 218 10.92 -3.55 -11.28
N ILE A 219 9.88 -4.29 -10.85
CA ILE A 219 8.55 -3.79 -10.53
C ILE A 219 8.21 -4.21 -9.08
N PRO A 220 8.81 -3.55 -8.07
CA PRO A 220 8.70 -3.96 -6.68
C PRO A 220 7.27 -4.12 -6.17
N ALA A 221 6.34 -3.25 -6.59
CA ALA A 221 4.93 -3.36 -6.22
C ALA A 221 4.29 -4.65 -6.72
N LEU A 222 4.59 -5.03 -7.95
CA LEU A 222 4.07 -6.26 -8.56
C LEU A 222 4.71 -7.51 -7.93
N ASP A 223 6.04 -7.54 -7.81
CA ASP A 223 6.76 -8.67 -7.22
C ASP A 223 6.29 -8.93 -5.78
N LEU A 224 6.18 -7.88 -4.97
CA LEU A 224 5.71 -8.01 -3.59
C LEU A 224 4.28 -8.54 -3.52
N ARG A 225 3.40 -8.09 -4.41
CA ARG A 225 2.02 -8.57 -4.49
C ARG A 225 1.94 -10.06 -4.84
N LEU A 226 2.72 -10.50 -5.81
CA LEU A 226 2.78 -11.91 -6.21
C LEU A 226 3.29 -12.78 -5.06
N ARG A 227 4.37 -12.36 -4.41
CA ARG A 227 4.96 -13.07 -3.26
C ARG A 227 4.02 -13.11 -2.06
N TYR A 228 3.39 -12.00 -1.72
CA TYR A 228 2.42 -11.98 -0.63
C TYR A 228 1.26 -12.95 -0.89
N ARG A 229 0.70 -12.94 -2.11
CA ARG A 229 -0.36 -13.85 -2.49
C ARG A 229 0.09 -15.31 -2.43
N GLN A 230 1.25 -15.63 -2.95
CA GLN A 230 1.83 -16.97 -2.88
C GLN A 230 2.02 -17.43 -1.44
N GLY A 231 2.61 -16.59 -0.60
CA GLY A 231 2.83 -16.88 0.81
C GLY A 231 1.52 -17.04 1.59
N GLY A 232 0.51 -16.22 1.28
CA GLY A 232 -0.82 -16.32 1.85
C GLY A 232 -1.51 -17.66 1.52
N LEU A 233 -1.34 -18.17 0.30
CA LEU A 233 -1.85 -19.48 -0.10
C LEU A 233 -1.15 -20.64 0.63
N LEU A 234 0.09 -20.46 1.03
CA LEU A 234 0.89 -21.46 1.74
C LEU A 234 0.72 -21.43 3.26
N THR A 235 0.04 -20.41 3.81
CA THR A 235 -0.18 -20.32 5.25
C THR A 235 -1.28 -21.29 5.72
N ASN A 236 -1.18 -21.73 6.98
CA ASN A 236 -2.22 -22.51 7.63
C ASN A 236 -3.34 -21.64 8.22
N ALA A 237 -3.14 -20.34 8.29
CA ALA A 237 -4.12 -19.43 8.84
C ALA A 237 -5.37 -19.35 7.94
N ARG A 238 -6.55 -19.33 8.55
CA ARG A 238 -7.80 -19.05 7.83
C ARG A 238 -7.74 -17.61 7.31
N ALA A 239 -8.29 -17.39 6.11
CA ALA A 239 -8.43 -16.03 5.61
C ALA A 239 -9.32 -15.20 6.53
N GLU A 240 -8.91 -13.97 6.78
CA GLU A 240 -9.65 -13.00 7.59
C GLU A 240 -10.07 -11.82 6.71
N PRO A 241 -11.15 -11.12 7.10
CA PRO A 241 -11.57 -9.93 6.37
C PRO A 241 -10.47 -8.86 6.25
N SER A 242 -9.58 -8.77 7.25
CA SER A 242 -8.43 -7.86 7.25
C SER A 242 -7.35 -8.19 6.21
N ASP A 243 -7.34 -9.39 5.66
CA ASP A 243 -6.36 -9.75 4.61
C ASP A 243 -6.52 -8.88 3.34
N VAL A 244 -7.65 -8.18 3.17
CA VAL A 244 -7.86 -7.24 2.06
C VAL A 244 -7.06 -5.96 2.29
N GLU A 245 -7.14 -5.42 3.50
CA GLU A 245 -6.43 -4.20 3.87
C GLU A 245 -4.92 -4.42 3.85
N ASP A 246 -4.45 -5.61 4.23
CA ASP A 246 -3.04 -5.99 4.17
C ASP A 246 -2.46 -5.84 2.75
N TYR A 247 -3.28 -6.09 1.70
CA TYR A 247 -2.86 -5.82 0.32
C TYR A 247 -2.59 -4.36 0.04
N ASP A 248 -3.39 -3.46 0.60
CA ASP A 248 -3.25 -2.02 0.36
C ASP A 248 -2.04 -1.45 1.11
N HIS A 249 -1.57 -2.12 2.18
CA HIS A 249 -0.34 -1.78 2.88
C HIS A 249 0.95 -2.20 2.16
N LEU A 250 0.88 -3.10 1.18
CA LEU A 250 2.07 -3.63 0.49
C LEU A 250 2.92 -2.54 -0.19
N ALA A 251 2.29 -1.46 -0.67
CA ALA A 251 3.04 -0.34 -1.26
C ALA A 251 4.04 0.26 -0.25
N GLY A 252 3.63 0.45 1.00
CA GLY A 252 4.51 0.93 2.07
C GLY A 252 5.68 -0.02 2.32
N PHE A 253 5.45 -1.32 2.28
CA PHE A 253 6.50 -2.32 2.48
C PHE A 253 7.48 -2.40 1.31
N ALA A 254 7.02 -2.08 0.09
CA ALA A 254 7.86 -2.10 -1.10
C ALA A 254 8.84 -0.91 -1.17
N TYR A 255 8.39 0.29 -0.80
CA TYR A 255 9.10 1.53 -1.14
C TYR A 255 9.63 2.32 0.06
N CYS A 256 9.13 2.08 1.27
CA CYS A 256 9.68 2.76 2.45
C CYS A 256 11.00 2.11 2.89
N ASP A 257 11.90 2.94 3.42
CA ASP A 257 13.20 2.50 3.92
C ASP A 257 13.04 1.61 5.13
N VAL A 258 12.11 1.99 6.01
CA VAL A 258 11.72 1.24 7.21
C VAL A 258 10.21 1.05 7.18
N ALA A 259 9.77 -0.18 7.37
CA ALA A 259 8.35 -0.52 7.44
C ALA A 259 8.10 -1.53 8.56
N PHE A 260 6.95 -1.40 9.21
CA PHE A 260 6.53 -2.29 10.29
C PHE A 260 5.24 -3.00 9.90
N ALA A 261 5.16 -4.29 10.18
CA ALA A 261 4.00 -5.11 9.91
C ALA A 261 3.76 -6.15 11.01
N ASP A 262 2.55 -6.63 11.08
CA ASP A 262 2.18 -7.71 11.97
C ASP A 262 2.87 -9.04 11.60
N LYS A 263 2.77 -10.00 12.50
CA LYS A 263 3.38 -11.32 12.32
C LYS A 263 2.81 -12.05 11.10
N ARG A 264 1.50 -11.93 10.86
CA ARG A 264 0.79 -12.65 9.79
C ARG A 264 1.25 -12.18 8.42
N THR A 265 1.27 -10.86 8.20
CA THR A 265 1.77 -10.24 6.98
C THR A 265 3.23 -10.61 6.73
N ARG A 266 4.08 -10.52 7.77
CA ARG A 266 5.49 -10.90 7.67
C ARG A 266 5.69 -12.38 7.33
N ASP A 267 4.93 -13.27 7.93
CA ASP A 267 4.99 -14.71 7.67
C ASP A 267 4.54 -15.04 6.23
N ALA A 268 3.53 -14.34 5.70
CA ALA A 268 3.10 -14.48 4.32
C ALA A 268 4.20 -14.02 3.35
N LEU A 269 4.79 -12.84 3.56
CA LEU A 269 5.89 -12.33 2.75
C LEU A 269 7.11 -13.25 2.80
N LYS A 270 7.49 -13.74 3.98
CA LYS A 270 8.60 -14.68 4.15
C LYS A 270 8.38 -15.99 3.39
N ARG A 271 7.18 -16.58 3.49
CA ARG A 271 6.82 -17.82 2.77
C ARG A 271 6.76 -17.62 1.27
N GLY A 272 6.37 -16.44 0.81
CA GLY A 272 6.41 -16.06 -0.60
C GLY A 272 7.81 -15.74 -1.12
N GLY A 273 8.86 -15.85 -0.27
CA GLY A 273 10.25 -15.67 -0.67
C GLY A 273 10.67 -14.19 -0.84
N CYS A 274 10.03 -13.26 -0.12
CA CYS A 274 10.49 -11.87 -0.10
C CYS A 274 11.86 -11.77 0.55
N ALA A 275 12.80 -11.14 -0.15
CA ALA A 275 14.16 -10.90 0.37
C ALA A 275 14.16 -9.80 1.45
N LYS A 276 13.41 -8.71 1.23
CA LYS A 276 13.25 -7.61 2.19
C LYS A 276 11.92 -7.79 2.91
N LEU A 277 11.98 -8.01 4.22
CA LEU A 277 10.79 -8.13 5.06
C LEU A 277 10.60 -6.86 5.90
N PRO A 278 9.35 -6.41 6.11
CA PRO A 278 9.08 -5.37 7.10
C PRO A 278 9.51 -5.84 8.50
N ARG A 279 9.82 -4.90 9.38
CA ARG A 279 10.13 -5.17 10.79
C ARG A 279 8.87 -5.64 11.52
N ALA A 280 9.04 -6.34 12.63
CA ALA A 280 7.90 -6.71 13.47
C ALA A 280 7.33 -5.48 14.19
N ASN A 281 6.00 -5.37 14.26
CA ASN A 281 5.34 -4.28 14.99
C ASN A 281 5.90 -4.12 16.41
N ALA A 282 6.12 -5.21 17.13
CA ALA A 282 6.70 -5.20 18.47
C ALA A 282 8.13 -4.63 18.59
N SER A 283 8.80 -4.37 17.47
CA SER A 283 10.16 -3.77 17.46
C SER A 283 10.16 -2.26 17.24
N PHE A 284 8.98 -1.63 17.05
CA PHE A 284 8.91 -0.22 16.67
C PHE A 284 9.48 0.70 17.76
N GLU A 285 9.08 0.57 19.00
CA GLU A 285 9.58 1.42 20.11
C GLU A 285 11.08 1.29 20.32
N ARG A 286 11.62 0.07 20.18
CA ARG A 286 13.07 -0.14 20.26
C ARG A 286 13.77 0.58 19.10
N TRP A 287 13.26 0.41 17.90
CA TRP A 287 13.82 1.06 16.72
C TRP A 287 13.81 2.59 16.87
N LEU A 288 12.70 3.17 17.33
CA LEU A 288 12.55 4.61 17.51
C LEU A 288 13.56 5.17 18.53
N ARG A 289 13.86 4.40 19.58
CA ARG A 289 14.81 4.81 20.62
C ARG A 289 16.28 4.61 20.23
N ASP A 290 16.57 3.51 19.51
CA ASP A 290 17.96 3.05 19.32
C ASP A 290 18.52 3.44 17.94
N GLU A 291 17.68 3.70 16.93
CA GLU A 291 18.09 3.94 15.55
C GLU A 291 17.68 5.34 15.00
N VAL A 292 16.87 6.11 15.74
CA VAL A 292 16.43 7.46 15.37
C VAL A 292 16.99 8.50 16.35
#